data_35085a4efa512d42c69157b06993f7a0
#
_entry.id   35085a4efa512d42c69157b06993f7a0
#
_cell.length_a   1.000
_cell.length_b   1.000
_cell.length_c   1.000
_cell.angle_alpha   90.00
_cell.angle_beta   90.00
_cell.angle_gamma   90.00
#
_symmetry.space_group_name_H-M   'P 1'
#
loop_
_entity.id
_entity.type
_entity.pdbx_description
1 polymer ?
#
loop_
_entity_poly.entity_id
_entity_poly.type
_entity_poly.pdbx_seq_one_letter_code
_entity_poly.pdbx_strand_id
1 'polypeptide(L)'
;MSIASDDSSPALPVPRGLVFAASGWIAASWIIAIGVQPPLQPSSAVYTPAARMLLASMVIGGLVAWPLFRLSATRNRRPIASAMLDLATLVALLQIVVWPLRLVTSWPADRTLLLDLHGVAWLATIAGLLASTVARDGGARVWAMILIVLWLLLPPALAITLGLSGDLAKMSPLFEVWTIASDGPAEIAPGDWRRVAIEFAVAAAIWCVAIGTATGGEESADSVA
;
A
#
# COMPACT_ATOMS: atom_id res chain seq x y z
N MET A 1 15.85 -6.39 -50.60
CA MET A 1 14.54 -6.24 -49.96
C MET A 1 14.78 -6.51 -48.50
N SER A 2 15.12 -5.46 -47.70
CA SER A 2 15.54 -5.56 -46.29
C SER A 2 14.30 -5.44 -45.46
N ILE A 3 13.89 -6.52 -44.81
CA ILE A 3 12.82 -6.51 -43.79
C ILE A 3 13.49 -5.98 -42.50
N ALA A 4 13.36 -4.66 -42.28
CA ALA A 4 13.64 -4.09 -40.98
C ALA A 4 12.62 -4.64 -40.02
N SER A 5 13.02 -5.59 -39.19
CA SER A 5 12.27 -6.00 -37.99
C SER A 5 12.25 -4.82 -37.03
N ASP A 6 11.14 -4.10 -37.04
CA ASP A 6 10.84 -3.05 -36.06
C ASP A 6 10.54 -3.72 -34.71
N ASP A 7 11.61 -4.10 -34.01
CA ASP A 7 11.59 -4.78 -32.70
C ASP A 7 11.45 -3.75 -31.58
N SER A 8 10.62 -2.72 -31.82
CA SER A 8 10.22 -1.78 -30.80
C SER A 8 9.23 -2.46 -29.84
N SER A 9 9.77 -3.22 -28.88
CA SER A 9 9.00 -3.65 -27.72
C SER A 9 8.34 -2.42 -27.10
N PRO A 10 7.00 -2.33 -27.05
CA PRO A 10 6.33 -1.15 -26.53
C PRO A 10 6.78 -0.92 -25.10
N ALA A 11 7.51 0.17 -24.86
CA ALA A 11 7.95 0.57 -23.53
C ALA A 11 6.73 0.62 -22.61
N LEU A 12 6.83 0.00 -21.43
CA LEU A 12 5.76 0.04 -20.43
C LEU A 12 5.51 1.51 -20.08
N PRO A 13 4.31 2.04 -20.30
CA PRO A 13 4.03 3.44 -20.01
C PRO A 13 4.09 3.67 -18.51
N VAL A 14 4.92 4.60 -18.06
CA VAL A 14 4.93 5.08 -16.68
C VAL A 14 3.50 5.47 -16.29
N PRO A 15 2.99 5.05 -15.11
CA PRO A 15 1.61 5.33 -14.70
C PRO A 15 1.44 6.79 -14.26
N ARG A 16 1.57 7.73 -15.23
CA ARG A 16 1.53 9.19 -14.97
C ARG A 16 0.31 9.61 -14.17
N GLY A 17 -0.87 9.05 -14.49
CA GLY A 17 -2.09 9.34 -13.77
C GLY A 17 -2.03 8.95 -12.29
N LEU A 18 -1.42 7.80 -11.97
CA LEU A 18 -1.21 7.37 -10.60
C LEU A 18 -0.23 8.29 -9.86
N VAL A 19 0.88 8.66 -10.51
CA VAL A 19 1.85 9.60 -9.92
C VAL A 19 1.19 10.91 -9.55
N PHE A 20 0.42 11.53 -10.47
CA PHE A 20 -0.28 12.77 -10.19
C PHE A 20 -1.33 12.62 -9.08
N ALA A 21 -2.14 11.57 -9.12
CA ALA A 21 -3.16 11.31 -8.10
C ALA A 21 -2.54 11.07 -6.72
N ALA A 22 -1.51 10.25 -6.63
CA ALA A 22 -0.83 9.95 -5.37
C ALA A 22 -0.07 11.17 -4.82
N SER A 23 0.63 11.92 -5.66
CA SER A 23 1.30 13.17 -5.24
C SER A 23 0.29 14.21 -4.77
N GLY A 24 -0.83 14.37 -5.47
CA GLY A 24 -1.93 15.25 -5.06
C GLY A 24 -2.55 14.82 -3.72
N TRP A 25 -2.75 13.51 -3.53
CA TRP A 25 -3.23 12.96 -2.26
C TRP A 25 -2.27 13.24 -1.11
N ILE A 26 -0.96 13.02 -1.30
CA ILE A 26 0.06 13.30 -0.30
C ILE A 26 0.09 14.80 0.03
N ALA A 27 0.06 15.67 -0.97
CA ALA A 27 0.05 17.12 -0.77
C ALA A 27 -1.20 17.58 0.00
N ALA A 28 -2.39 17.08 -0.37
CA ALA A 28 -3.63 17.36 0.34
C ALA A 28 -3.58 16.84 1.78
N SER A 29 -3.08 15.62 2.00
CA SER A 29 -2.91 15.03 3.33
C SER A 29 -1.95 15.83 4.20
N TRP A 30 -0.87 16.33 3.62
CA TRP A 30 0.08 17.22 4.31
C TRP A 30 -0.59 18.52 4.75
N ILE A 31 -1.34 19.16 3.85
CA ILE A 31 -2.06 20.40 4.15
C ILE A 31 -3.10 20.18 5.27
N ILE A 32 -3.80 19.06 5.25
CA ILE A 32 -4.80 18.71 6.27
C ILE A 32 -4.13 18.43 7.63
N ALA A 33 -3.01 17.70 7.63
CA ALA A 33 -2.36 17.26 8.85
C ALA A 33 -1.54 18.35 9.53
N ILE A 34 -0.81 19.15 8.76
CA ILE A 34 0.15 20.15 9.26
C ILE A 34 -0.37 21.57 9.08
N GLY A 35 -1.25 21.79 8.10
CA GLY A 35 -1.73 23.10 7.69
C GLY A 35 -0.83 23.79 6.68
N VAL A 36 -1.28 24.95 6.22
CA VAL A 36 -0.54 25.80 5.25
C VAL A 36 0.58 26.57 5.91
N GLN A 37 0.46 26.83 7.21
CA GLN A 37 1.45 27.55 8.01
C GLN A 37 2.05 26.59 9.04
N PRO A 38 3.27 26.10 8.80
CA PRO A 38 3.94 25.23 9.78
C PRO A 38 4.21 26.01 11.07
N PRO A 39 4.21 25.35 12.24
CA PRO A 39 4.49 25.99 13.52
C PRO A 39 5.85 26.69 13.52
N LEU A 40 5.90 27.87 14.08
CA LEU A 40 7.12 28.69 14.17
C LEU A 40 8.22 28.03 15.02
N GLN A 41 7.84 27.16 15.95
CA GLN A 41 8.77 26.34 16.75
C GLN A 41 8.50 24.88 16.50
N PRO A 42 9.32 24.22 15.66
CA PRO A 42 9.19 22.79 15.42
C PRO A 42 9.57 22.00 16.67
N SER A 43 8.59 21.32 17.26
CA SER A 43 8.81 20.36 18.33
C SER A 43 8.20 19.00 17.96
N SER A 44 8.82 17.91 18.41
CA SER A 44 8.28 16.58 18.19
C SER A 44 6.86 16.43 18.76
N ALA A 45 6.54 17.10 19.86
CA ALA A 45 5.22 17.11 20.46
C ALA A 45 4.12 17.65 19.53
N VAL A 46 4.46 18.63 18.67
CA VAL A 46 3.53 19.21 17.70
C VAL A 46 3.46 18.37 16.41
N TYR A 47 4.60 17.91 15.93
CA TYR A 47 4.66 17.20 14.64
C TYR A 47 4.28 15.72 14.73
N THR A 48 4.45 15.04 15.85
CA THR A 48 4.09 13.60 15.97
C THR A 48 2.60 13.34 15.69
N PRO A 49 1.62 14.10 16.25
CA PRO A 49 0.21 13.91 15.90
C PRO A 49 -0.08 14.15 14.41
N ALA A 50 0.53 15.17 13.83
CA ALA A 50 0.37 15.50 12.41
C ALA A 50 0.97 14.40 11.50
N ALA A 51 2.15 13.89 11.85
CA ALA A 51 2.79 12.77 11.15
C ALA A 51 1.93 11.49 11.21
N ARG A 52 1.31 11.20 12.35
CA ARG A 52 0.36 10.08 12.49
C ARG A 52 -0.85 10.23 11.56
N MET A 53 -1.45 11.42 11.50
CA MET A 53 -2.57 11.70 10.60
C MET A 53 -2.14 11.57 9.13
N LEU A 54 -0.96 12.06 8.78
CA LEU A 54 -0.41 11.92 7.43
C LEU A 54 -0.21 10.46 7.06
N LEU A 55 0.43 9.66 7.93
CA LEU A 55 0.62 8.23 7.68
C LEU A 55 -0.71 7.47 7.59
N ALA A 56 -1.68 7.75 8.47
CA ALA A 56 -3.01 7.17 8.39
C ALA A 56 -3.70 7.50 7.05
N SER A 57 -3.58 8.76 6.60
CA SER A 57 -4.09 9.17 5.29
C SER A 57 -3.38 8.45 4.14
N MET A 58 -2.06 8.21 4.22
CA MET A 58 -1.31 7.44 3.22
C MET A 58 -1.77 5.98 3.18
N VAL A 59 -2.04 5.36 4.33
CA VAL A 59 -2.62 4.01 4.40
C VAL A 59 -3.98 3.98 3.69
N ILE A 60 -4.86 4.94 3.96
CA ILE A 60 -6.16 5.04 3.26
C ILE A 60 -5.96 5.25 1.75
N GLY A 61 -5.06 6.13 1.35
CA GLY A 61 -4.72 6.36 -0.05
C GLY A 61 -4.24 5.10 -0.77
N GLY A 62 -3.28 4.38 -0.17
CA GLY A 62 -2.68 3.18 -0.72
C GLY A 62 -3.61 1.95 -0.70
N LEU A 63 -4.38 1.76 0.37
CA LEU A 63 -5.20 0.56 0.54
C LEU A 63 -6.64 0.72 0.02
N VAL A 64 -7.14 1.94 -0.12
CA VAL A 64 -8.52 2.19 -0.57
C VAL A 64 -8.56 2.97 -1.87
N ALA A 65 -7.96 4.16 -1.91
CA ALA A 65 -8.09 5.03 -3.08
C ALA A 65 -7.38 4.45 -4.32
N TRP A 66 -6.17 3.91 -4.18
CA TRP A 66 -5.46 3.26 -5.28
C TRP A 66 -6.20 2.04 -5.85
N PRO A 67 -6.65 1.03 -5.06
CA PRO A 67 -7.45 -0.06 -5.59
C PRO A 67 -8.73 0.40 -6.28
N LEU A 68 -9.46 1.35 -5.70
CA LEU A 68 -10.66 1.92 -6.34
C LEU A 68 -10.32 2.52 -7.70
N PHE A 69 -9.26 3.30 -7.79
CA PHE A 69 -8.80 3.89 -9.04
C PHE A 69 -8.44 2.83 -10.09
N ARG A 70 -7.77 1.74 -9.67
CA ARG A 70 -7.35 0.67 -10.59
C ARG A 70 -8.49 -0.26 -10.98
N LEU A 71 -9.39 -0.60 -10.07
CA LEU A 71 -10.51 -1.48 -10.34
C LEU A 71 -11.61 -0.80 -11.18
N SER A 72 -11.67 0.54 -11.16
CA SER A 72 -12.55 1.32 -12.05
C SER A 72 -11.98 1.53 -13.46
N ALA A 73 -10.69 1.30 -13.65
CA ALA A 73 -10.06 1.44 -14.97
C ALA A 73 -10.43 0.29 -15.92
N THR A 74 -10.29 0.53 -17.23
CA THR A 74 -10.51 -0.48 -18.26
C THR A 74 -9.53 -1.65 -18.11
N ARG A 75 -9.95 -2.84 -18.59
CA ARG A 75 -9.18 -4.09 -18.52
C ARG A 75 -7.77 -3.92 -19.09
N ASN A 76 -6.75 -4.21 -18.30
CA ASN A 76 -5.36 -4.13 -18.72
C ASN A 76 -4.90 -5.48 -19.30
N ARG A 77 -4.18 -5.45 -20.43
CA ARG A 77 -3.63 -6.65 -21.07
C ARG A 77 -2.42 -7.24 -20.32
N ARG A 78 -1.75 -6.46 -19.45
CA ARG A 78 -0.56 -6.88 -18.68
C ARG A 78 -0.76 -6.56 -17.19
N PRO A 79 -1.64 -7.27 -16.49
CA PRO A 79 -2.03 -6.93 -15.11
C PRO A 79 -0.85 -6.99 -14.14
N ILE A 80 0.02 -8.01 -14.25
CA ILE A 80 1.19 -8.20 -13.38
C ILE A 80 2.18 -7.05 -13.55
N ALA A 81 2.60 -6.76 -14.78
CA ALA A 81 3.58 -5.71 -15.04
C ALA A 81 3.08 -4.32 -14.61
N SER A 82 1.79 -4.05 -14.81
CA SER A 82 1.20 -2.79 -14.37
C SER A 82 1.09 -2.69 -12.85
N ALA A 83 0.75 -3.78 -12.15
CA ALA A 83 0.70 -3.81 -10.70
C ALA A 83 2.11 -3.62 -10.08
N MET A 84 3.14 -4.21 -10.69
CA MET A 84 4.54 -4.02 -10.28
C MET A 84 5.01 -2.57 -10.46
N LEU A 85 4.67 -1.93 -11.58
CA LEU A 85 5.01 -0.53 -11.83
C LEU A 85 4.31 0.41 -10.85
N ASP A 86 3.05 0.15 -10.56
CA ASP A 86 2.30 0.91 -9.56
C ASP A 86 2.91 0.75 -8.17
N LEU A 87 3.21 -0.51 -7.80
CA LEU A 87 3.85 -0.81 -6.52
C LEU A 87 5.17 -0.06 -6.38
N ALA A 88 6.05 -0.15 -7.39
CA ALA A 88 7.33 0.55 -7.38
C ALA A 88 7.15 2.07 -7.23
N THR A 89 6.16 2.63 -7.92
CA THR A 89 5.84 4.06 -7.84
C THR A 89 5.36 4.45 -6.44
N LEU A 90 4.42 3.70 -5.86
CA LEU A 90 3.87 4.00 -4.55
C LEU A 90 4.89 3.78 -3.43
N VAL A 91 5.75 2.76 -3.54
CA VAL A 91 6.86 2.55 -2.62
C VAL A 91 7.85 3.72 -2.70
N ALA A 92 8.21 4.19 -3.89
CA ALA A 92 9.09 5.36 -4.02
C ALA A 92 8.48 6.61 -3.36
N LEU A 93 7.19 6.85 -3.53
CA LEU A 93 6.48 7.95 -2.86
C LEU A 93 6.41 7.76 -1.33
N LEU A 94 6.20 6.54 -0.86
CA LEU A 94 6.22 6.20 0.57
C LEU A 94 7.57 6.55 1.18
N GLN A 95 8.69 6.19 0.54
CA GLN A 95 10.05 6.49 0.99
C GLN A 95 10.30 7.99 1.12
N ILE A 96 9.85 8.77 0.12
CA ILE A 96 10.00 10.23 0.11
C ILE A 96 9.26 10.88 1.29
N VAL A 97 8.21 10.26 1.82
CA VAL A 97 7.44 10.80 2.96
C VAL A 97 7.94 10.25 4.29
N VAL A 98 8.05 8.94 4.45
CA VAL A 98 8.32 8.29 5.75
C VAL A 98 9.69 8.67 6.31
N TRP A 99 10.72 8.68 5.47
CA TRP A 99 12.07 8.96 5.95
C TRP A 99 12.30 10.42 6.36
N PRO A 100 11.80 11.44 5.66
CA PRO A 100 11.88 12.82 6.14
C PRO A 100 11.06 13.10 7.39
N LEU A 101 9.94 12.39 7.63
CA LEU A 101 9.17 12.55 8.86
C LEU A 101 9.99 12.27 10.12
N ARG A 102 10.99 11.40 10.04
CA ARG A 102 11.94 11.16 11.13
C ARG A 102 12.67 12.44 11.59
N LEU A 103 12.91 13.37 10.68
CA LEU A 103 13.63 14.61 10.99
C LEU A 103 12.81 15.59 11.86
N VAL A 104 11.49 15.47 11.80
CA VAL A 104 10.55 16.36 12.53
C VAL A 104 9.84 15.65 13.69
N THR A 105 9.89 14.33 13.73
CA THR A 105 9.41 13.51 14.83
C THR A 105 10.59 12.99 15.66
N SER A 106 10.36 12.55 16.87
CA SER A 106 11.39 11.93 17.71
C SER A 106 11.55 10.41 17.44
N TRP A 107 11.11 9.92 16.27
CA TRP A 107 11.17 8.50 15.96
C TRP A 107 12.59 8.02 15.73
N PRO A 108 13.02 6.94 16.42
CA PRO A 108 14.30 6.29 16.15
C PRO A 108 14.27 5.60 14.75
N ALA A 109 15.45 5.25 14.24
CA ALA A 109 15.59 4.69 12.89
C ALA A 109 14.85 3.37 12.70
N ASP A 110 14.86 2.51 13.71
CA ASP A 110 14.20 1.22 13.73
C ASP A 110 12.67 1.34 13.64
N ARG A 111 12.08 2.33 14.34
CA ARG A 111 10.65 2.63 14.24
C ARG A 111 10.27 3.13 12.84
N THR A 112 11.08 4.04 12.28
CA THR A 112 10.86 4.52 10.92
C THR A 112 10.95 3.37 9.91
N LEU A 113 11.94 2.49 10.08
CA LEU A 113 12.11 1.30 9.27
C LEU A 113 10.92 0.34 9.42
N LEU A 114 10.43 0.13 10.64
CA LEU A 114 9.26 -0.72 10.89
C LEU A 114 8.01 -0.19 10.17
N LEU A 115 7.72 1.12 10.30
CA LEU A 115 6.60 1.78 9.61
C LEU A 115 6.72 1.66 8.09
N ASP A 116 7.92 1.82 7.58
CA ASP A 116 8.24 1.69 6.16
C ASP A 116 7.98 0.27 5.66
N LEU A 117 8.51 -0.73 6.34
CA LEU A 117 8.35 -2.14 5.98
C LEU A 117 6.89 -2.59 6.03
N HIS A 118 6.11 -2.17 7.02
CA HIS A 118 4.67 -2.40 7.05
C HIS A 118 3.99 -1.79 5.82
N GLY A 119 4.27 -0.52 5.52
CA GLY A 119 3.73 0.16 4.34
C GLY A 119 4.04 -0.57 3.04
N VAL A 120 5.28 -1.02 2.86
CA VAL A 120 5.71 -1.80 1.68
C VAL A 120 4.98 -3.15 1.62
N ALA A 121 4.86 -3.88 2.74
CA ALA A 121 4.18 -5.16 2.79
C ALA A 121 2.70 -5.05 2.45
N TRP A 122 2.01 -4.02 2.96
CA TRP A 122 0.60 -3.76 2.64
C TRP A 122 0.40 -3.37 1.18
N LEU A 123 1.22 -2.46 0.65
CA LEU A 123 1.17 -2.08 -0.77
C LEU A 123 1.44 -3.30 -1.67
N ALA A 124 2.40 -4.17 -1.31
CA ALA A 124 2.69 -5.39 -2.04
C ALA A 124 1.50 -6.37 -2.01
N THR A 125 0.82 -6.51 -0.87
CA THR A 125 -0.39 -7.32 -0.72
C THR A 125 -1.49 -6.82 -1.65
N ILE A 126 -1.76 -5.52 -1.66
CA ILE A 126 -2.76 -4.91 -2.54
C ILE A 126 -2.37 -5.06 -4.02
N ALA A 127 -1.10 -4.83 -4.36
CA ALA A 127 -0.62 -5.01 -5.73
C ALA A 127 -0.84 -6.45 -6.24
N GLY A 128 -0.57 -7.45 -5.41
CA GLY A 128 -0.83 -8.86 -5.72
C GLY A 128 -2.32 -9.16 -5.91
N LEU A 129 -3.18 -8.63 -5.03
CA LEU A 129 -4.63 -8.73 -5.18
C LEU A 129 -5.12 -8.08 -6.47
N LEU A 130 -4.64 -6.88 -6.80
CA LEU A 130 -4.98 -6.21 -8.06
C LEU A 130 -4.50 -7.00 -9.28
N ALA A 131 -3.27 -7.53 -9.25
CA ALA A 131 -2.74 -8.37 -10.33
C ALA A 131 -3.63 -9.59 -10.58
N SER A 132 -4.13 -10.22 -9.52
CA SER A 132 -4.98 -11.42 -9.62
C SER A 132 -6.44 -11.13 -10.03
N THR A 133 -6.97 -9.92 -9.76
CA THR A 133 -8.41 -9.61 -9.91
C THR A 133 -8.73 -8.74 -11.12
N VAL A 134 -7.81 -7.88 -11.59
CA VAL A 134 -8.06 -6.95 -12.71
C VAL A 134 -8.36 -7.72 -14.02
N ALA A 135 -7.80 -8.91 -14.20
CA ALA A 135 -8.07 -9.75 -15.37
C ALA A 135 -9.40 -10.54 -15.28
N ARG A 136 -10.02 -10.59 -14.09
CA ARG A 136 -11.23 -11.37 -13.80
C ARG A 136 -12.51 -10.54 -13.98
N ASP A 137 -13.64 -11.19 -13.73
CA ASP A 137 -14.98 -10.62 -13.84
C ASP A 137 -15.23 -9.48 -12.83
N GLY A 138 -16.23 -8.65 -13.11
CA GLY A 138 -16.63 -7.54 -12.24
C GLY A 138 -16.91 -7.96 -10.79
N GLY A 139 -17.47 -9.15 -10.58
CA GLY A 139 -17.71 -9.72 -9.25
C GLY A 139 -16.43 -9.90 -8.43
N ALA A 140 -15.35 -10.40 -9.03
CA ALA A 140 -14.07 -10.58 -8.34
C ALA A 140 -13.47 -9.25 -7.88
N ARG A 141 -13.65 -8.18 -8.67
CA ARG A 141 -13.20 -6.83 -8.32
C ARG A 141 -13.96 -6.26 -7.12
N VAL A 142 -15.27 -6.47 -7.07
CA VAL A 142 -16.10 -6.05 -5.93
C VAL A 142 -15.69 -6.79 -4.67
N TRP A 143 -15.51 -8.12 -4.74
CA TRP A 143 -15.06 -8.90 -3.59
C TRP A 143 -13.67 -8.50 -3.10
N ALA A 144 -12.73 -8.23 -4.01
CA ALA A 144 -11.42 -7.73 -3.62
C ALA A 144 -11.53 -6.42 -2.81
N MET A 145 -12.38 -5.49 -3.26
CA MET A 145 -12.61 -4.22 -2.56
C MET A 145 -13.24 -4.42 -1.19
N ILE A 146 -14.26 -5.31 -1.11
CA ILE A 146 -14.91 -5.65 0.17
C ILE A 146 -13.87 -6.23 1.15
N LEU A 147 -13.03 -7.16 0.71
CA LEU A 147 -11.99 -7.76 1.54
C LEU A 147 -10.98 -6.73 2.05
N ILE A 148 -10.57 -5.79 1.21
CA ILE A 148 -9.65 -4.71 1.61
C ILE A 148 -10.28 -3.83 2.68
N VAL A 149 -11.53 -3.40 2.48
CA VAL A 149 -12.25 -2.56 3.44
C VAL A 149 -12.50 -3.32 4.75
N LEU A 150 -12.86 -4.60 4.68
CA LEU A 150 -13.02 -5.44 5.86
C LEU A 150 -11.70 -5.61 6.61
N TRP A 151 -10.59 -5.85 5.92
CA TRP A 151 -9.27 -5.92 6.56
C TRP A 151 -8.92 -4.63 7.30
N LEU A 152 -9.26 -3.48 6.71
CA LEU A 152 -8.97 -2.18 7.30
C LEU A 152 -9.85 -1.87 8.53
N LEU A 153 -11.14 -2.20 8.48
CA LEU A 153 -12.13 -1.73 9.46
C LEU A 153 -12.59 -2.80 10.45
N LEU A 154 -12.65 -4.07 10.04
CA LEU A 154 -13.23 -5.13 10.87
C LEU A 154 -12.43 -5.42 12.16
N PRO A 155 -11.08 -5.53 12.16
CA PRO A 155 -10.34 -5.83 13.37
C PRO A 155 -10.54 -4.77 14.47
N PRO A 156 -10.40 -3.45 14.21
CA PRO A 156 -10.65 -2.45 15.25
C PRO A 156 -12.13 -2.38 15.66
N ALA A 157 -13.07 -2.58 14.74
CA ALA A 157 -14.49 -2.61 15.07
C ALA A 157 -14.81 -3.76 16.03
N LEU A 158 -14.30 -4.96 15.78
CA LEU A 158 -14.49 -6.11 16.68
C LEU A 158 -13.79 -5.90 18.02
N ALA A 159 -12.59 -5.35 18.05
CA ALA A 159 -11.87 -5.06 19.28
C ALA A 159 -12.67 -4.10 20.18
N ILE A 160 -13.25 -3.04 19.58
CA ILE A 160 -14.04 -2.05 20.33
C ILE A 160 -15.39 -2.64 20.79
N THR A 161 -16.12 -3.31 19.88
CA THR A 161 -17.49 -3.77 20.17
C THR A 161 -17.53 -4.96 21.12
N LEU A 162 -16.54 -5.85 21.03
CA LEU A 162 -16.49 -7.07 21.85
C LEU A 162 -15.56 -6.93 23.07
N GLY A 163 -14.93 -5.78 23.27
CA GLY A 163 -13.97 -5.55 24.36
C GLY A 163 -12.75 -6.48 24.29
N LEU A 164 -12.37 -6.91 23.08
CA LEU A 164 -11.24 -7.82 22.86
C LEU A 164 -9.91 -7.09 23.02
N SER A 165 -8.82 -7.86 23.14
CA SER A 165 -7.47 -7.31 23.29
C SER A 165 -7.11 -6.37 22.15
N GLY A 166 -6.33 -5.32 22.46
CA GLY A 166 -5.81 -4.38 21.46
C GLY A 166 -4.96 -5.04 20.35
N ASP A 167 -4.49 -6.28 20.58
CA ASP A 167 -3.74 -7.03 19.58
C ASP A 167 -4.58 -7.40 18.35
N LEU A 168 -5.89 -7.62 18.54
CA LEU A 168 -6.79 -7.81 17.40
C LEU A 168 -6.92 -6.53 16.58
N ALA A 169 -7.03 -5.37 17.22
CA ALA A 169 -7.11 -4.09 16.53
C ALA A 169 -5.86 -3.82 15.69
N LYS A 170 -4.68 -4.23 16.16
CA LYS A 170 -3.41 -4.12 15.44
C LYS A 170 -3.32 -4.98 14.17
N MET A 171 -4.27 -5.88 13.90
CA MET A 171 -4.36 -6.56 12.61
C MET A 171 -4.86 -5.64 11.48
N SER A 172 -5.38 -4.46 11.83
CA SER A 172 -5.72 -3.42 10.87
C SER A 172 -4.51 -2.53 10.57
N PRO A 173 -4.13 -2.36 9.29
CA PRO A 173 -3.06 -1.44 8.89
C PRO A 173 -3.22 -0.03 9.47
N LEU A 174 -4.45 0.48 9.51
CA LEU A 174 -4.71 1.83 10.01
C LEU A 174 -4.43 1.94 11.51
N PHE A 175 -4.88 0.96 12.29
CA PHE A 175 -4.66 0.96 13.74
C PHE A 175 -3.20 0.67 14.10
N GLU A 176 -2.54 -0.18 13.33
CA GLU A 176 -1.13 -0.50 13.52
C GLU A 176 -0.23 0.70 13.31
N VAL A 177 -0.36 1.40 12.17
CA VAL A 177 0.36 2.66 11.92
C VAL A 177 0.10 3.65 13.04
N TRP A 178 -1.17 3.78 13.47
CA TRP A 178 -1.53 4.69 14.53
C TRP A 178 -0.84 4.38 15.85
N THR A 179 -0.72 3.11 16.21
CA THR A 179 -0.06 2.68 17.46
C THR A 179 1.45 2.78 17.37
N ILE A 180 2.08 2.30 16.29
CA ILE A 180 3.53 2.36 16.11
C ILE A 180 4.02 3.82 16.08
N ALA A 181 3.28 4.70 15.41
CA ALA A 181 3.62 6.12 15.30
C ALA A 181 3.26 6.94 16.56
N SER A 182 2.57 6.36 17.56
CA SER A 182 2.11 7.09 18.74
C SER A 182 3.19 7.33 19.77
N ASP A 183 4.07 6.36 19.95
CA ASP A 183 4.95 6.34 21.09
C ASP A 183 6.32 6.92 20.78
N GLY A 184 6.79 7.80 21.61
CA GLY A 184 8.08 8.43 21.51
C GLY A 184 9.26 7.43 21.43
N PRO A 185 10.25 7.48 22.30
CA PRO A 185 11.47 6.68 22.20
C PRO A 185 11.32 5.24 22.72
N ALA A 186 10.10 4.73 22.96
CA ALA A 186 9.89 3.36 23.43
C ALA A 186 10.49 2.33 22.47
N GLU A 187 11.06 1.27 23.00
CA GLU A 187 11.62 0.18 22.21
C GLU A 187 10.52 -0.57 21.44
N ILE A 188 10.87 -1.03 20.23
CA ILE A 188 9.99 -1.83 19.39
C ILE A 188 9.94 -3.25 19.95
N ALA A 189 8.75 -3.77 20.16
CA ALA A 189 8.57 -5.13 20.62
C ALA A 189 9.01 -6.15 19.55
N PRO A 190 9.67 -7.27 19.93
CA PRO A 190 10.02 -8.32 18.97
C PRO A 190 8.83 -8.86 18.18
N GLY A 191 7.63 -8.77 18.77
CA GLY A 191 6.36 -9.15 18.13
C GLY A 191 6.02 -8.32 16.88
N ASP A 192 6.42 -7.04 16.85
CA ASP A 192 6.13 -6.16 15.72
C ASP A 192 6.99 -6.55 14.49
N TRP A 193 8.25 -6.91 14.69
CA TRP A 193 9.11 -7.45 13.64
C TRP A 193 8.61 -8.78 13.07
N ARG A 194 8.11 -9.66 13.94
CA ARG A 194 7.49 -10.91 13.51
C ARG A 194 6.25 -10.64 12.65
N ARG A 195 5.47 -9.64 12.98
CA ARG A 195 4.26 -9.26 12.23
C ARG A 195 4.61 -8.81 10.82
N VAL A 196 5.59 -7.92 10.66
CA VAL A 196 6.12 -7.53 9.34
C VAL A 196 6.52 -8.75 8.51
N ALA A 197 7.24 -9.70 9.11
CA ALA A 197 7.64 -10.91 8.40
C ALA A 197 6.43 -11.73 7.93
N ILE A 198 5.38 -11.83 8.74
CA ILE A 198 4.12 -12.50 8.36
C ILE A 198 3.43 -11.76 7.21
N GLU A 199 3.36 -10.43 7.26
CA GLU A 199 2.75 -9.62 6.19
C GLU A 199 3.48 -9.78 4.85
N PHE A 200 4.82 -9.80 4.85
CA PHE A 200 5.58 -10.11 3.65
C PHE A 200 5.35 -11.53 3.15
N ALA A 201 5.22 -12.52 4.04
CA ALA A 201 4.89 -13.89 3.65
C ALA A 201 3.49 -13.97 3.01
N VAL A 202 2.52 -13.25 3.54
CA VAL A 202 1.17 -13.14 2.95
C VAL A 202 1.22 -12.46 1.59
N ALA A 203 1.93 -11.35 1.46
CA ALA A 203 2.13 -10.68 0.18
C ALA A 203 2.76 -11.62 -0.87
N ALA A 204 3.83 -12.33 -0.49
CA ALA A 204 4.48 -13.29 -1.37
C ALA A 204 3.54 -14.42 -1.81
N ALA A 205 2.73 -14.97 -0.90
CA ALA A 205 1.75 -16.00 -1.22
C ALA A 205 0.70 -15.51 -2.23
N ILE A 206 0.20 -14.28 -2.05
CA ILE A 206 -0.75 -13.66 -2.99
C ILE A 206 -0.12 -13.46 -4.38
N TRP A 207 1.13 -13.02 -4.43
CA TRP A 207 1.87 -12.88 -5.69
C TRP A 207 2.10 -14.22 -6.38
N CYS A 208 2.42 -15.29 -5.64
CA CYS A 208 2.53 -16.64 -6.21
C CYS A 208 1.21 -17.09 -6.87
N VAL A 209 0.07 -16.83 -6.23
CA VAL A 209 -1.25 -17.10 -6.80
C VAL A 209 -1.50 -16.24 -8.04
N ALA A 210 -1.18 -14.95 -8.01
CA ALA A 210 -1.38 -14.06 -9.15
C ALA A 210 -0.58 -14.50 -10.38
N ILE A 211 0.69 -14.89 -10.18
CA ILE A 211 1.57 -15.39 -11.25
C ILE A 211 1.07 -16.76 -11.79
N GLY A 212 0.75 -17.69 -10.90
CA GLY A 212 0.28 -19.04 -11.31
C GLY A 212 -1.03 -18.98 -12.10
N THR A 213 -1.94 -18.04 -11.78
CA THR A 213 -3.18 -17.87 -12.55
C THR A 213 -2.96 -17.21 -13.92
N ALA A 214 -1.90 -16.43 -14.08
CA ALA A 214 -1.58 -15.80 -15.36
C ALA A 214 -0.96 -16.82 -16.34
N THR A 215 -0.07 -17.71 -15.88
CA THR A 215 0.59 -18.72 -16.74
C THR A 215 -0.36 -19.86 -17.15
N GLY A 216 -1.26 -20.31 -16.29
CA GLY A 216 -2.23 -21.36 -16.62
C GLY A 216 -3.27 -20.96 -17.67
N GLY A 217 -3.49 -19.67 -17.89
CA GLY A 217 -4.39 -19.19 -18.94
C GLY A 217 -3.83 -19.25 -20.35
N GLU A 218 -2.50 -19.21 -20.52
CA GLU A 218 -1.84 -19.28 -21.83
C GLU A 218 -1.79 -20.73 -22.37
N GLU A 219 -1.51 -21.73 -21.51
CA GLU A 219 -1.50 -23.13 -21.91
C GLU A 219 -2.86 -23.64 -22.41
N SER A 220 -3.96 -23.13 -21.83
CA SER A 220 -5.30 -23.54 -22.24
C SER A 220 -5.72 -22.97 -23.60
N ALA A 221 -5.14 -21.85 -24.03
CA ALA A 221 -5.41 -21.23 -25.32
C ALA A 221 -4.70 -21.97 -26.48
N ASP A 222 -3.46 -22.45 -26.25
CA ASP A 222 -2.67 -23.16 -27.26
C ASP A 222 -3.16 -24.61 -27.49
N SER A 223 -3.88 -25.18 -26.54
CA SER A 223 -4.41 -26.57 -26.70
C SER A 223 -5.70 -26.64 -27.53
N VAL A 224 -6.33 -25.52 -27.89
CA VAL A 224 -7.59 -25.42 -28.65
C VAL A 224 -7.36 -24.94 -30.10
N ALA A 225 -6.14 -24.55 -30.44
CA ALA A 225 -5.74 -24.14 -31.79
C ALA A 225 -5.10 -25.31 -32.59
#